data_cfbf7652caca6661d8694a77c19544e5
#
_entry.id   cfbf7652caca6661d8694a77c19544e5
#
_cell.length_a   1.000
_cell.length_b   1.000
_cell.length_c   1.000
_cell.angle_alpha   90.00
_cell.angle_beta   90.00
_cell.angle_gamma   90.00
#
_symmetry.space_group_name_H-M   'P 1'
#
loop_
_entity.id
_entity.type
_entity.pdbx_description
1 polymer ?
#
loop_
_entity_poly.entity_id
_entity_poly.type
_entity_poly.pdbx_seq_one_letter_code
_entity_poly.pdbx_strand_id
1 'polypeptide(L)'
;MISIIVAIAENYAIGKQGDLLCHLPADLKHFKEITSGKTVLMGERTFFSLPKHPLPNRRNIVLTDVKGKTFEGAEAVYSIDEMIKASSRERFYDRPPDAQSGEALHPEGKGEEEAFVIGGGLVYRQMMPLADKLYITHIHHSWPDADTFFPEIKAEEWKQVSAEKHEADEKNPFGYTFAEYLRK
;
A
#
# COMPACT_ATOMS: atom_id res chain seq x y z
N MET A 1 4.70 -6.12 10.95
CA MET A 1 3.77 -4.97 11.02
C MET A 1 3.02 -4.82 9.71
N ILE A 2 1.71 -4.57 9.76
CA ILE A 2 0.88 -4.31 8.57
C ILE A 2 0.48 -2.83 8.55
N SER A 3 0.82 -2.14 7.47
CA SER A 3 0.50 -0.74 7.25
C SER A 3 -0.41 -0.58 6.04
N ILE A 4 -1.26 0.43 6.05
CA ILE A 4 -2.06 0.84 4.90
C ILE A 4 -1.47 2.14 4.36
N ILE A 5 -1.32 2.26 3.04
CA ILE A 5 -0.93 3.48 2.36
C ILE A 5 -1.95 3.84 1.30
N VAL A 6 -2.51 5.04 1.36
CA VAL A 6 -3.60 5.48 0.47
C VAL A 6 -3.71 7.00 0.43
N ALA A 7 -4.10 7.53 -0.73
CA ALA A 7 -4.57 8.92 -0.88
C ALA A 7 -6.09 8.94 -0.83
N ILE A 8 -6.66 9.77 0.05
CA ILE A 8 -8.09 9.93 0.24
C ILE A 8 -8.53 11.39 0.07
N ALA A 9 -9.70 11.58 -0.50
CA ALA A 9 -10.36 12.88 -0.57
C ALA A 9 -10.99 13.27 0.79
N GLU A 10 -11.46 14.51 0.92
CA GLU A 10 -12.15 14.98 2.12
C GLU A 10 -13.43 14.18 2.44
N ASN A 11 -14.09 13.64 1.42
CA ASN A 11 -15.24 12.73 1.55
C ASN A 11 -14.86 11.24 1.60
N TYR A 12 -13.60 10.92 1.90
CA TYR A 12 -13.06 9.55 1.92
C TYR A 12 -13.04 8.83 0.56
N ALA A 13 -13.32 9.52 -0.54
CA ALA A 13 -13.23 8.94 -1.86
C ALA A 13 -11.78 8.56 -2.20
N ILE A 14 -11.60 7.41 -2.88
CA ILE A 14 -10.30 6.90 -3.32
C ILE A 14 -10.25 6.57 -4.81
N GLY A 15 -11.40 6.46 -5.47
CA GLY A 15 -11.43 6.11 -6.87
C GLY A 15 -12.79 6.30 -7.52
N LYS A 16 -12.78 6.26 -8.84
CA LYS A 16 -13.96 6.29 -9.71
C LYS A 16 -13.72 5.43 -10.93
N GLN A 17 -14.64 4.51 -11.22
CA GLN A 17 -14.59 3.62 -12.40
C GLN A 17 -13.27 2.84 -12.54
N GLY A 18 -12.65 2.49 -11.41
CA GLY A 18 -11.40 1.74 -11.38
C GLY A 18 -10.11 2.58 -11.47
N ASP A 19 -10.23 3.90 -11.64
CA ASP A 19 -9.10 4.83 -11.71
C ASP A 19 -8.95 5.67 -10.44
N LEU A 20 -7.76 6.25 -10.26
CA LEU A 20 -7.50 7.25 -9.22
C LEU A 20 -8.31 8.53 -9.51
N LEU A 21 -8.66 9.26 -8.44
CA LEU A 21 -9.44 10.51 -8.54
C LEU A 21 -8.67 11.65 -9.20
N CYS A 22 -7.36 11.68 -9.02
CA CYS A 22 -6.50 12.70 -9.60
C CYS A 22 -5.05 12.20 -9.69
N HIS A 23 -4.25 12.94 -10.45
CA HIS A 23 -2.82 12.71 -10.56
C HIS A 23 -2.07 13.70 -9.65
N LEU A 24 -1.39 13.18 -8.62
CA LEU A 24 -0.53 13.94 -7.71
C LEU A 24 0.89 13.37 -7.75
N PRO A 25 1.80 13.96 -8.54
CA PRO A 25 3.19 13.48 -8.62
C PRO A 25 3.91 13.41 -7.28
N ALA A 26 3.62 14.34 -6.38
CA ALA A 26 4.18 14.32 -5.02
C ALA A 26 3.74 13.09 -4.21
N ASP A 27 2.47 12.68 -4.35
CA ASP A 27 1.95 11.47 -3.71
C ASP A 27 2.57 10.19 -4.30
N LEU A 28 2.72 10.11 -5.60
CA LEU A 28 3.36 8.99 -6.28
C LEU A 28 4.83 8.83 -5.86
N LYS A 29 5.55 9.94 -5.70
CA LYS A 29 6.92 9.96 -5.17
C LYS A 29 6.97 9.46 -3.73
N HIS A 30 6.11 10.00 -2.87
CA HIS A 30 5.97 9.60 -1.47
C HIS A 30 5.67 8.11 -1.32
N PHE A 31 4.69 7.60 -2.08
CA PHE A 31 4.36 6.18 -2.16
C PHE A 31 5.58 5.32 -2.54
N LYS A 32 6.31 5.72 -3.58
CA LYS A 32 7.50 5.01 -4.03
C LYS A 32 8.59 4.98 -2.95
N GLU A 33 8.86 6.10 -2.29
CA GLU A 33 9.87 6.22 -1.25
C GLU A 33 9.55 5.33 -0.04
N ILE A 34 8.29 5.31 0.40
CA ILE A 34 7.86 4.52 1.56
C ILE A 34 7.86 3.02 1.25
N THR A 35 7.40 2.62 0.07
CA THR A 35 7.18 1.19 -0.26
C THR A 35 8.38 0.50 -0.91
N SER A 36 9.38 1.23 -1.40
CA SER A 36 10.56 0.65 -2.06
C SER A 36 11.30 -0.32 -1.15
N GLY A 37 11.66 -1.48 -1.68
CA GLY A 37 12.30 -2.55 -0.93
C GLY A 37 11.39 -3.31 0.03
N LYS A 38 10.10 -3.01 0.07
CA LYS A 38 9.11 -3.59 0.99
C LYS A 38 8.18 -4.58 0.30
N THR A 39 7.33 -5.23 1.08
CA THR A 39 6.23 -6.06 0.59
C THR A 39 4.99 -5.21 0.39
N VAL A 40 4.34 -5.34 -0.77
CA VAL A 40 3.06 -4.69 -1.09
C VAL A 40 1.96 -5.73 -1.27
N LEU A 41 0.81 -5.44 -0.67
CA LEU A 41 -0.38 -6.29 -0.62
C LEU A 41 -1.51 -5.61 -1.37
N MET A 42 -2.11 -6.29 -2.33
CA MET A 42 -3.14 -5.71 -3.18
C MET A 42 -4.15 -6.73 -3.68
N GLY A 43 -5.32 -6.25 -4.08
CA GLY A 43 -6.26 -7.05 -4.84
C GLY A 43 -5.88 -7.13 -6.32
N GLU A 44 -6.41 -8.12 -7.01
CA GLU A 44 -6.15 -8.37 -8.44
C GLU A 44 -6.45 -7.16 -9.33
N ARG A 45 -7.57 -6.46 -9.11
CA ARG A 45 -7.91 -5.26 -9.88
C ARG A 45 -6.86 -4.17 -9.75
N THR A 46 -6.36 -3.96 -8.54
CA THR A 46 -5.29 -2.97 -8.29
C THR A 46 -4.01 -3.37 -9.02
N PHE A 47 -3.62 -4.66 -8.98
CA PHE A 47 -2.46 -5.16 -9.70
C PHE A 47 -2.50 -4.82 -11.18
N PHE A 48 -3.60 -5.11 -11.86
CA PHE A 48 -3.76 -4.82 -13.29
C PHE A 48 -3.98 -3.34 -13.62
N SER A 49 -4.37 -2.51 -12.65
CA SER A 49 -4.52 -1.06 -12.83
C SER A 49 -3.19 -0.30 -12.73
N LEU A 50 -2.15 -0.92 -12.17
CA LEU A 50 -0.84 -0.30 -12.06
C LEU A 50 -0.23 -0.07 -13.43
N PRO A 51 0.36 1.12 -13.69
CA PRO A 51 1.03 1.41 -14.96
C PRO A 51 2.16 0.42 -15.27
N LYS A 52 2.76 -0.12 -14.22
CA LYS A 52 3.79 -1.15 -14.29
C LYS A 52 3.53 -2.18 -13.19
N HIS A 53 3.31 -3.42 -13.59
CA HIS A 53 3.07 -4.53 -12.69
C HIS A 53 3.93 -5.76 -13.09
N PRO A 54 4.58 -6.41 -12.10
CA PRO A 54 4.59 -6.07 -10.68
C PRO A 54 5.30 -4.73 -10.41
N LEU A 55 5.04 -4.13 -9.24
CA LEU A 55 5.78 -2.93 -8.82
C LEU A 55 7.26 -3.29 -8.64
N PRO A 56 8.20 -2.59 -9.32
CA PRO A 56 9.61 -2.92 -9.27
C PRO A 56 10.20 -2.69 -7.87
N ASN A 57 11.24 -3.47 -7.54
CA ASN A 57 11.95 -3.42 -6.25
C ASN A 57 11.04 -3.58 -5.03
N ARG A 58 9.98 -4.39 -5.17
CA ARG A 58 9.03 -4.73 -4.10
C ARG A 58 8.58 -6.17 -4.25
N ARG A 59 8.28 -6.82 -3.14
CA ARG A 59 7.60 -8.10 -3.17
C ARG A 59 6.11 -7.85 -3.35
N ASN A 60 5.53 -8.34 -4.42
CA ASN A 60 4.12 -8.14 -4.74
C ASN A 60 3.32 -9.38 -4.34
N ILE A 61 2.31 -9.21 -3.48
CA ILE A 61 1.36 -10.25 -3.08
C ILE A 61 -0.03 -9.82 -3.53
N VAL A 62 -0.69 -10.65 -4.31
CA VAL A 62 -1.96 -10.35 -4.96
C VAL A 62 -3.06 -11.29 -4.49
N LEU A 63 -4.14 -10.71 -3.94
CA LEU A 63 -5.34 -11.43 -3.55
C LEU A 63 -6.25 -11.62 -4.77
N THR A 64 -6.64 -12.87 -5.01
CA THR A 64 -7.62 -13.26 -6.03
C THR A 64 -8.58 -14.30 -5.48
N ASP A 65 -9.81 -14.32 -5.96
CA ASP A 65 -10.82 -15.35 -5.65
C ASP A 65 -10.76 -16.55 -6.63
N VAL A 66 -9.94 -16.43 -7.68
CA VAL A 66 -9.75 -17.47 -8.68
C VAL A 66 -8.61 -18.42 -8.29
N LYS A 67 -8.96 -19.58 -7.75
CA LYS A 67 -7.97 -20.60 -7.39
C LYS A 67 -7.14 -21.03 -8.59
N GLY A 68 -5.83 -21.17 -8.39
CA GLY A 68 -4.87 -21.56 -9.42
C GLY A 68 -4.45 -20.43 -10.35
N LYS A 69 -5.01 -19.22 -10.21
CA LYS A 69 -4.56 -18.05 -10.97
C LYS A 69 -3.16 -17.64 -10.52
N THR A 70 -2.32 -17.32 -11.50
CA THR A 70 -0.95 -16.85 -11.28
C THR A 70 -0.77 -15.45 -11.84
N PHE A 71 0.19 -14.72 -11.28
CA PHE A 71 0.55 -13.38 -11.70
C PHE A 71 2.06 -13.35 -11.98
N GLU A 72 2.45 -12.88 -13.15
CA GLU A 72 3.86 -12.78 -13.49
C GLU A 72 4.60 -11.84 -12.53
N GLY A 73 5.63 -12.37 -11.87
CA GLY A 73 6.45 -11.62 -10.91
C GLY A 73 5.77 -11.27 -9.59
N ALA A 74 4.62 -11.87 -9.30
CA ALA A 74 3.88 -11.67 -8.05
C ALA A 74 3.40 -12.99 -7.45
N GLU A 75 3.18 -12.99 -6.15
CA GLU A 75 2.70 -14.12 -5.36
C GLU A 75 1.17 -14.06 -5.26
N ALA A 76 0.47 -15.11 -5.67
CA ALA A 76 -0.97 -15.21 -5.56
C ALA A 76 -1.38 -15.78 -4.20
N VAL A 77 -2.39 -15.16 -3.56
CA VAL A 77 -3.06 -15.63 -2.35
C VAL A 77 -4.57 -15.59 -2.53
N TYR A 78 -5.28 -16.46 -1.83
CA TYR A 78 -6.72 -16.68 -2.07
C TYR A 78 -7.60 -16.27 -0.89
N SER A 79 -7.00 -15.78 0.19
CA SER A 79 -7.71 -15.23 1.35
C SER A 79 -6.88 -14.17 2.07
N ILE A 80 -7.55 -13.37 2.89
CA ILE A 80 -6.88 -12.39 3.77
C ILE A 80 -5.92 -13.10 4.75
N ASP A 81 -6.31 -14.25 5.30
CA ASP A 81 -5.45 -15.02 6.20
C ASP A 81 -4.17 -15.50 5.50
N GLU A 82 -4.27 -15.95 4.25
CA GLU A 82 -3.10 -16.31 3.44
C GLU A 82 -2.22 -15.08 3.15
N MET A 83 -2.83 -13.94 2.85
CA MET A 83 -2.13 -12.67 2.62
C MET A 83 -1.31 -12.26 3.83
N ILE A 84 -1.88 -12.32 5.03
CA ILE A 84 -1.21 -12.00 6.29
C ILE A 84 -0.06 -12.97 6.55
N LYS A 85 -0.31 -14.28 6.40
CA LYS A 85 0.74 -15.31 6.56
C LYS A 85 1.88 -15.13 5.56
N ALA A 86 1.56 -14.83 4.31
CA ALA A 86 2.55 -14.57 3.27
C ALA A 86 3.39 -13.32 3.57
N SER A 87 2.74 -12.23 4.07
CA SER A 87 3.43 -10.98 4.41
C SER A 87 4.43 -11.14 5.56
N SER A 88 4.20 -12.09 6.46
CA SER A 88 5.05 -12.36 7.64
C SER A 88 6.22 -13.32 7.36
N ARG A 89 6.28 -13.92 6.18
CA ARG A 89 7.38 -14.82 5.81
C ARG A 89 8.62 -14.01 5.50
N GLU A 90 9.72 -14.33 6.17
CA GLU A 90 11.04 -13.81 5.79
C GLU A 90 11.29 -14.07 4.31
N ARG A 91 11.93 -13.11 3.63
CA ARG A 91 12.41 -13.31 2.27
C ARG A 91 13.45 -14.43 2.29
N PHE A 92 13.05 -15.66 1.98
CA PHE A 92 13.98 -16.59 1.41
C PHE A 92 14.33 -16.05 0.02
N TYR A 93 15.43 -15.33 -0.07
CA TYR A 93 16.08 -15.12 -1.35
C TYR A 93 16.34 -16.50 -1.92
N ASP A 94 15.61 -16.88 -2.96
CA ASP A 94 16.11 -17.89 -3.91
C ASP A 94 17.39 -17.29 -4.50
N ARG A 95 18.49 -17.60 -3.81
CA ARG A 95 19.83 -17.38 -4.32
C ARG A 95 19.98 -18.33 -5.49
N PRO A 96 20.24 -17.83 -6.71
CA PRO A 96 20.61 -18.75 -7.78
C PRO A 96 21.82 -19.58 -7.33
N PRO A 97 21.88 -20.87 -7.66
CA PRO A 97 22.85 -21.83 -7.09
C PRO A 97 24.33 -21.58 -7.44
N ASP A 98 24.64 -20.50 -8.14
CA ASP A 98 25.95 -20.19 -8.71
C ASP A 98 26.62 -18.90 -8.20
N ALA A 99 26.10 -18.25 -7.19
CA ALA A 99 26.81 -17.14 -6.54
C ALA A 99 27.85 -17.68 -5.54
N GLN A 100 29.01 -18.08 -6.05
CA GLN A 100 30.21 -18.30 -5.23
C GLN A 100 30.78 -16.94 -4.86
N SER A 101 31.07 -16.79 -3.59
CA SER A 101 31.90 -15.80 -2.91
C SER A 101 31.21 -14.71 -2.09
N GLY A 102 31.43 -14.85 -0.79
CA GLY A 102 31.92 -13.82 0.09
C GLY A 102 30.94 -12.77 0.60
N GLU A 103 30.75 -12.82 1.90
CA GLU A 103 30.15 -11.84 2.80
C GLU A 103 28.62 -11.79 2.84
N ALA A 104 28.10 -12.53 3.80
CA ALA A 104 26.77 -12.33 4.34
C ALA A 104 26.72 -10.93 4.98
N LEU A 105 26.20 -9.95 4.27
CA LEU A 105 25.68 -8.76 4.89
C LEU A 105 24.37 -9.15 5.57
N HIS A 106 24.45 -9.57 6.82
CA HIS A 106 23.36 -9.48 7.75
C HIS A 106 23.19 -8.00 8.08
N PRO A 107 22.10 -7.33 7.68
CA PRO A 107 21.74 -6.11 8.36
C PRO A 107 21.29 -6.54 9.76
N GLU A 108 22.10 -6.29 10.75
CA GLU A 108 21.67 -6.28 12.13
C GLU A 108 20.58 -5.22 12.29
N GLY A 109 19.36 -5.67 12.33
CA GLY A 109 18.17 -4.86 12.49
C GLY A 109 16.94 -5.75 12.52
N LYS A 110 16.63 -6.35 13.65
CA LYS A 110 15.31 -6.92 13.95
C LYS A 110 14.27 -5.79 14.04
N GLY A 111 14.00 -5.13 12.91
CA GLY A 111 12.78 -4.37 12.75
C GLY A 111 11.77 -5.32 12.15
N GLU A 112 10.59 -5.44 12.74
CA GLU A 112 9.48 -6.17 12.15
C GLU A 112 9.32 -5.71 10.71
N GLU A 113 9.38 -6.65 9.75
CA GLU A 113 9.20 -6.32 8.33
C GLU A 113 7.81 -5.70 8.14
N GLU A 114 7.79 -4.49 7.58
CA GLU A 114 6.57 -3.76 7.32
C GLU A 114 6.04 -4.12 5.94
N ALA A 115 4.78 -4.59 5.87
CA ALA A 115 4.06 -4.86 4.64
C ALA A 115 2.97 -3.81 4.43
N PHE A 116 2.83 -3.32 3.19
CA PHE A 116 1.94 -2.23 2.83
C PHE A 116 0.75 -2.70 2.03
N VAL A 117 -0.45 -2.48 2.55
CA VAL A 117 -1.71 -2.63 1.80
C VAL A 117 -1.89 -1.41 0.90
N ILE A 118 -1.96 -1.64 -0.41
CA ILE A 118 -2.01 -0.57 -1.42
C ILE A 118 -3.33 -0.51 -2.20
N GLY A 119 -4.29 -1.34 -1.85
CA GLY A 119 -5.64 -1.30 -2.42
C GLY A 119 -6.14 -2.64 -2.97
N GLY A 120 -7.33 -2.70 -3.55
CA GLY A 120 -8.29 -1.59 -3.68
C GLY A 120 -9.26 -1.50 -2.50
N GLY A 121 -10.37 -0.84 -2.73
CA GLY A 121 -11.34 -0.52 -1.68
C GLY A 121 -11.81 -1.70 -0.84
N LEU A 122 -12.05 -2.85 -1.46
CA LEU A 122 -12.43 -4.07 -0.75
C LEU A 122 -11.30 -4.60 0.16
N VAL A 123 -10.07 -4.58 -0.33
CA VAL A 123 -8.89 -5.01 0.46
C VAL A 123 -8.64 -4.04 1.60
N TYR A 124 -8.73 -2.73 1.39
CA TYR A 124 -8.63 -1.73 2.46
C TYR A 124 -9.65 -1.99 3.56
N ARG A 125 -10.90 -2.25 3.19
CA ARG A 125 -11.99 -2.51 4.15
C ARG A 125 -11.73 -3.75 5.00
N GLN A 126 -11.24 -4.82 4.39
CA GLN A 126 -10.93 -6.06 5.09
C GLN A 126 -9.64 -5.98 5.93
N MET A 127 -8.69 -5.17 5.51
CA MET A 127 -7.39 -5.03 6.21
C MET A 127 -7.39 -3.94 7.27
N MET A 128 -8.32 -2.97 7.22
CA MET A 128 -8.39 -1.86 8.19
C MET A 128 -8.44 -2.33 9.66
N PRO A 129 -9.23 -3.36 10.04
CA PRO A 129 -9.24 -3.87 11.41
C PRO A 129 -7.92 -4.54 11.84
N LEU A 130 -7.08 -4.93 10.89
CA LEU A 130 -5.86 -5.72 11.10
C LEU A 130 -4.58 -4.89 10.95
N ALA A 131 -4.70 -3.67 10.47
CA ALA A 131 -3.55 -2.78 10.25
C ALA A 131 -3.08 -2.14 11.56
N ASP A 132 -1.76 -1.96 11.69
CA ASP A 132 -1.10 -1.36 12.84
C ASP A 132 -0.84 0.14 12.63
N LYS A 133 -0.65 0.54 11.37
CA LYS A 133 -0.30 1.91 10.98
C LYS A 133 -0.98 2.32 9.67
N LEU A 134 -1.30 3.61 9.55
CA LEU A 134 -1.81 4.21 8.33
C LEU A 134 -0.87 5.32 7.85
N TYR A 135 -0.58 5.32 6.56
CA TYR A 135 0.04 6.42 5.82
C TYR A 135 -1.01 7.01 4.90
N ILE A 136 -1.55 8.15 5.27
CA ILE A 136 -2.67 8.77 4.57
C ILE A 136 -2.22 10.07 3.89
N THR A 137 -2.46 10.17 2.59
CA THR A 137 -2.41 11.44 1.89
C THR A 137 -3.82 12.01 1.86
N HIS A 138 -4.08 13.02 2.69
CA HIS A 138 -5.35 13.74 2.66
C HIS A 138 -5.32 14.77 1.53
N ILE A 139 -6.13 14.56 0.48
CA ILE A 139 -6.27 15.48 -0.64
C ILE A 139 -7.32 16.52 -0.25
N HIS A 140 -6.96 17.80 -0.33
CA HIS A 140 -7.85 18.91 0.05
C HIS A 140 -8.87 19.23 -1.05
N HIS A 141 -9.67 18.24 -1.40
CA HIS A 141 -10.74 18.30 -2.38
C HIS A 141 -11.73 17.16 -2.16
N SER A 142 -12.97 17.33 -2.60
CA SER A 142 -14.00 16.30 -2.57
C SER A 142 -14.47 15.95 -3.97
N TRP A 143 -14.72 14.65 -4.23
CA TRP A 143 -15.30 14.15 -5.47
C TRP A 143 -16.67 13.53 -5.18
N PRO A 144 -17.79 14.30 -5.34
CA PRO A 144 -19.13 13.80 -5.04
C PRO A 144 -19.57 12.61 -5.91
N ASP A 145 -18.98 12.49 -7.09
CA ASP A 145 -19.28 11.45 -8.09
C ASP A 145 -18.35 10.22 -8.02
N ALA A 146 -17.52 10.13 -6.98
CA ALA A 146 -16.69 8.94 -6.73
C ALA A 146 -17.57 7.73 -6.38
N ASP A 147 -17.08 6.53 -6.68
CA ASP A 147 -17.77 5.26 -6.42
C ASP A 147 -17.05 4.35 -5.44
N THR A 148 -15.80 4.65 -5.10
CA THR A 148 -14.99 3.85 -4.19
C THR A 148 -14.47 4.72 -3.05
N PHE A 149 -14.65 4.24 -1.81
CA PHE A 149 -14.34 4.99 -0.59
C PHE A 149 -13.47 4.19 0.36
N PHE A 150 -12.60 4.89 1.08
CA PHE A 150 -11.82 4.36 2.19
C PHE A 150 -12.67 4.32 3.47
N PRO A 151 -12.49 3.33 4.37
CA PRO A 151 -13.16 3.30 5.66
C PRO A 151 -12.84 4.53 6.50
N GLU A 152 -13.80 4.98 7.31
CA GLU A 152 -13.61 6.09 8.23
C GLU A 152 -12.45 5.83 9.20
N ILE A 153 -11.58 6.82 9.36
CA ILE A 153 -10.49 6.81 10.34
C ILE A 153 -11.03 7.36 11.66
N LYS A 154 -11.45 6.44 12.54
CA LYS A 154 -12.07 6.80 13.82
C LYS A 154 -11.04 7.21 14.85
N ALA A 155 -11.25 8.36 15.49
CA ALA A 155 -10.34 8.91 16.50
C ALA A 155 -10.21 8.02 17.76
N GLU A 156 -11.21 7.19 18.07
CA GLU A 156 -11.13 6.20 19.15
C GLU A 156 -10.20 5.02 18.85
N GLU A 157 -9.99 4.68 17.58
CA GLU A 157 -9.15 3.56 17.13
C GLU A 157 -7.75 4.00 16.69
N TRP A 158 -7.62 5.24 16.23
CA TRP A 158 -6.41 5.75 15.61
C TRP A 158 -5.92 7.04 16.24
N LYS A 159 -4.60 7.13 16.43
CA LYS A 159 -3.90 8.33 16.90
C LYS A 159 -3.05 8.89 15.77
N GLN A 160 -3.33 10.12 15.35
CA GLN A 160 -2.44 10.84 14.42
C GLN A 160 -1.13 11.17 15.12
N VAL A 161 -0.01 10.77 14.52
CA VAL A 161 1.34 10.95 15.07
C VAL A 161 2.19 11.89 14.25
N SER A 162 1.83 12.12 12.98
CA SER A 162 2.46 13.16 12.14
C SER A 162 1.47 13.72 11.12
N ALA A 163 1.72 14.96 10.70
CA ALA A 163 1.01 15.61 9.59
C ALA A 163 1.92 16.66 8.97
N GLU A 164 2.07 16.61 7.66
CA GLU A 164 2.84 17.56 6.86
C GLU A 164 1.96 18.10 5.73
N LYS A 165 1.59 19.37 5.83
CA LYS A 165 0.71 20.02 4.86
C LYS A 165 1.49 20.63 3.70
N HIS A 166 0.98 20.44 2.49
CA HIS A 166 1.49 21.02 1.26
C HIS A 166 0.37 21.73 0.51
N GLU A 167 0.67 22.90 -0.04
CA GLU A 167 -0.25 23.63 -0.89
C GLU A 167 -0.18 23.10 -2.34
N ALA A 168 -1.22 23.37 -3.12
CA ALA A 168 -1.21 23.08 -4.55
C ALA A 168 -0.08 23.84 -5.26
N ASP A 169 0.47 23.21 -6.28
CA ASP A 169 1.52 23.83 -7.12
C ASP A 169 1.28 23.50 -8.60
N GLU A 170 2.20 23.89 -9.48
CA GLU A 170 2.06 23.67 -10.94
C GLU A 170 1.94 22.19 -11.33
N LYS A 171 2.51 21.26 -10.54
CA LYS A 171 2.48 19.82 -10.78
C LYS A 171 1.37 19.11 -10.00
N ASN A 172 1.02 19.64 -8.84
CA ASN A 172 0.03 19.07 -7.93
C ASN A 172 -1.20 20.00 -7.85
N PRO A 173 -2.31 19.66 -8.55
CA PRO A 173 -3.46 20.57 -8.74
C PRO A 173 -4.27 20.82 -7.47
N PHE A 174 -4.08 20.02 -6.43
CA PHE A 174 -4.75 20.15 -5.14
C PHE A 174 -3.73 20.22 -4.02
N GLY A 175 -4.04 20.94 -2.94
CA GLY A 175 -3.34 20.86 -1.68
C GLY A 175 -3.51 19.45 -1.06
N TYR A 176 -2.56 19.03 -0.27
CA TYR A 176 -2.58 17.71 0.36
C TYR A 176 -1.80 17.71 1.68
N THR A 177 -2.08 16.73 2.53
CA THR A 177 -1.37 16.53 3.80
C THR A 177 -0.92 15.08 3.88
N PHE A 178 0.37 14.85 4.07
CA PHE A 178 0.88 13.53 4.45
C PHE A 178 0.70 13.35 5.95
N ALA A 179 -0.07 12.37 6.35
CA ALA A 179 -0.35 12.09 7.76
C ALA A 179 -0.08 10.63 8.09
N GLU A 180 0.38 10.37 9.31
CA GLU A 180 0.58 9.02 9.82
C GLU A 180 -0.28 8.81 11.06
N TYR A 181 -0.86 7.62 11.16
CA TYR A 181 -1.69 7.19 12.28
C TYR A 181 -1.21 5.87 12.83
N LEU A 182 -1.15 5.75 14.14
CA LEU A 182 -0.92 4.51 14.84
C LEU A 182 -2.21 4.01 15.48
N ARG A 183 -2.39 2.70 15.50
CA ARG A 183 -3.48 2.07 16.23
C ARG A 183 -3.30 2.32 17.73
N LYS A 184 -4.41 2.62 18.42
CA LYS A 184 -4.45 2.81 19.87
C LYS A 184 -4.46 1.49 20.63
#